data_cd503e954baa2aba32656de714f7e976
#
_entry.id   cd503e954baa2aba32656de714f7e976
#
_cell.length_a   1.000
_cell.length_b   1.000
_cell.length_c   1.000
_cell.angle_alpha   90.00
_cell.angle_beta   90.00
_cell.angle_gamma   90.00
#
_symmetry.space_group_name_H-M   'P 1'
#
loop_
_entity.id
_entity.type
_entity.pdbx_description
1 polymer ?
#
loop_
_entity_poly.entity_id
_entity_poly.type
_entity_poly.pdbx_seq_one_letter_code
_entity_poly.pdbx_strand_id
1 'polypeptide(L)'
;MSKFTKVFIPKSRLSRRDGKGFETKVSGKIFRGIVVKQGDQYFAYQNLCKHLPITLDLNDDEFFSHDKAFIQCQMHGAIYEIPTGKCIAGPCEGAKLNALKIIEEEDQLIVLVPDKAVA
;
A
#
# COMPACT_ATOMS: atom_id res chain seq x y z
N MET A 1 -14.78 13.03 -15.87
CA MET A 1 -13.81 13.53 -14.88
C MET A 1 -13.41 12.42 -13.93
N SER A 2 -12.13 12.33 -13.65
CA SER A 2 -11.65 11.38 -12.66
C SER A 2 -12.02 11.87 -11.26
N LYS A 3 -12.60 10.98 -10.47
CA LYS A 3 -12.91 11.27 -9.08
C LYS A 3 -11.97 10.50 -8.18
N PHE A 4 -11.55 11.12 -7.10
CA PHE A 4 -10.65 10.53 -6.13
C PHE A 4 -11.22 10.73 -4.73
N THR A 5 -10.99 9.74 -3.88
CA THR A 5 -11.21 9.87 -2.45
C THR A 5 -9.87 10.21 -1.81
N LYS A 6 -9.82 11.30 -1.05
CA LYS A 6 -8.59 11.72 -0.36
C LYS A 6 -8.52 11.07 1.01
N VAL A 7 -7.39 10.46 1.31
CA VAL A 7 -7.12 9.85 2.62
C VAL A 7 -5.96 10.59 3.25
N PHE A 8 -6.17 11.17 4.42
CA PHE A 8 -5.16 11.96 5.13
C PHE A 8 -4.47 11.09 6.17
N ILE A 9 -3.15 10.95 6.05
CA ILE A 9 -2.36 10.11 6.94
C ILE A 9 -1.26 10.95 7.55
N PRO A 10 -1.31 11.20 8.88
CA PRO A 10 -0.23 11.92 9.55
C PRO A 10 1.08 11.16 9.45
N LYS A 11 2.16 11.87 9.15
CA LYS A 11 3.50 11.25 9.05
C LYS A 11 3.91 10.59 10.36
N SER A 12 3.42 11.10 11.48
CA SER A 12 3.72 10.54 12.80
C SER A 12 3.25 9.10 12.96
N ARG A 13 2.24 8.68 12.21
CA ARG A 13 1.76 7.30 12.26
C ARG A 13 2.70 6.29 11.62
N LEU A 14 3.64 6.79 10.82
CA LEU A 14 4.62 5.95 10.12
C LEU A 14 5.94 5.84 10.88
N SER A 15 6.10 6.57 12.00
CA SER A 15 7.39 6.78 12.64
C SER A 15 8.06 5.52 13.18
N ARG A 16 7.30 4.49 13.52
CA ARG A 16 7.87 3.26 14.12
C ARG A 16 8.16 2.16 13.13
N ARG A 17 7.30 2.00 12.11
CA ARG A 17 7.36 0.84 11.21
C ARG A 17 7.61 1.21 9.76
N ASP A 18 7.71 2.49 9.46
CA ASP A 18 7.85 3.00 8.09
C ASP A 18 6.72 2.55 7.16
N GLY A 19 5.60 2.12 7.73
CA GLY A 19 4.43 1.70 6.96
C GLY A 19 3.16 1.71 7.78
N LYS A 20 2.03 1.92 7.09
CA LYS A 20 0.72 1.97 7.73
C LYS A 20 -0.35 1.51 6.74
N GLY A 21 -1.17 0.56 7.18
CA GLY A 21 -2.39 0.21 6.46
C GLY A 21 -3.49 1.23 6.73
N PHE A 22 -4.33 1.47 5.75
CA PHE A 22 -5.49 2.33 5.91
C PHE A 22 -6.70 1.72 5.22
N GLU A 23 -7.87 2.17 5.64
CA GLU A 23 -9.14 1.74 5.09
C GLU A 23 -10.02 2.96 4.86
N THR A 24 -10.71 3.00 3.74
CA THR A 24 -11.64 4.07 3.42
C THR A 24 -12.78 3.53 2.59
N LYS A 25 -13.86 4.31 2.45
CA LYS A 25 -14.96 3.95 1.57
C LYS A 25 -14.87 4.74 0.28
N VAL A 26 -14.99 4.04 -0.83
CA VAL A 26 -14.99 4.63 -2.17
C VAL A 26 -16.24 4.14 -2.88
N SER A 27 -17.14 5.06 -3.24
CA SER A 27 -18.40 4.72 -3.90
C SER A 27 -19.21 3.64 -3.15
N GLY A 28 -19.22 3.73 -1.82
CA GLY A 28 -19.95 2.79 -0.96
C GLY A 28 -19.25 1.46 -0.70
N LYS A 29 -18.08 1.24 -1.27
CA LYS A 29 -17.31 0.01 -1.09
C LYS A 29 -16.06 0.27 -0.26
N ILE A 30 -15.65 -0.72 0.53
CA ILE A 30 -14.45 -0.62 1.34
C ILE A 30 -13.22 -0.78 0.45
N PHE A 31 -12.27 0.16 0.61
CA PHE A 31 -10.98 0.11 -0.04
C PHE A 31 -9.89 0.05 1.04
N ARG A 32 -8.93 -0.85 0.87
CA ARG A 32 -7.79 -0.96 1.77
C ARG A 32 -6.52 -0.64 1.01
N GLY A 33 -5.66 0.18 1.65
CA GLY A 33 -4.39 0.58 1.09
C GLY A 33 -3.29 0.51 2.10
N ILE A 34 -2.07 0.66 1.61
CA ILE A 34 -0.88 0.77 2.46
C ILE A 34 -0.08 1.99 2.03
N VAL A 35 0.58 2.61 3.01
CA VAL A 35 1.57 3.66 2.77
C VAL A 35 2.87 3.18 3.37
N VAL A 36 3.95 3.27 2.61
CA VAL A 36 5.27 2.84 3.07
C VAL A 36 6.28 3.95 2.86
N LYS A 37 7.26 4.02 3.74
CA LYS A 37 8.37 4.97 3.66
C LYS A 37 9.65 4.20 3.40
N GLN A 38 10.45 4.69 2.45
CA GLN A 38 11.79 4.16 2.23
C GLN A 38 12.73 5.35 2.02
N GLY A 39 13.70 5.50 2.90
CA GLY A 39 14.53 6.69 2.92
C GLY A 39 13.66 7.93 3.19
N ASP A 40 13.71 8.90 2.32
CA ASP A 40 12.91 10.14 2.42
C ASP A 40 11.68 10.13 1.53
N GLN A 41 11.36 8.98 0.92
CA GLN A 41 10.28 8.87 -0.04
C GLN A 41 9.12 8.06 0.52
N TYR A 42 7.92 8.38 0.06
CA TYR A 42 6.69 7.69 0.45
C TYR A 42 6.05 7.06 -0.78
N PHE A 43 5.49 5.87 -0.58
CA PHE A 43 4.81 5.13 -1.63
C PHE A 43 3.49 4.61 -1.09
N ALA A 44 2.47 4.55 -1.94
CA ALA A 44 1.17 4.01 -1.55
C ALA A 44 0.71 3.00 -2.58
N TYR A 45 0.11 1.93 -2.09
CA TYR A 45 -0.41 0.85 -2.93
C TYR A 45 -1.74 0.37 -2.40
N GLN A 46 -2.56 -0.20 -3.29
CA GLN A 46 -3.72 -0.95 -2.85
C GLN A 46 -3.25 -2.17 -2.07
N ASN A 47 -3.85 -2.41 -0.91
CA ASN A 47 -3.50 -3.57 -0.06
C ASN A 47 -4.20 -4.81 -0.61
N LEU A 48 -3.61 -5.38 -1.65
CA LEU A 48 -4.17 -6.52 -2.35
C LEU A 48 -3.04 -7.34 -2.95
N CYS A 49 -2.93 -8.59 -2.51
CA CYS A 49 -1.94 -9.52 -3.05
C CYS A 49 -2.30 -9.88 -4.49
N LYS A 50 -1.35 -9.79 -5.40
CA LYS A 50 -1.58 -10.09 -6.82
C LYS A 50 -1.73 -11.59 -7.10
N HIS A 51 -1.35 -12.43 -6.15
CA HIS A 51 -1.53 -13.88 -6.26
C HIS A 51 -2.99 -14.28 -5.99
N LEU A 52 -3.58 -13.74 -4.92
CA LEU A 52 -4.96 -14.00 -4.53
C LEU A 52 -5.61 -12.69 -4.09
N PRO A 53 -6.94 -12.56 -4.17
CA PRO A 53 -7.63 -11.33 -3.75
C PRO A 53 -7.72 -11.21 -2.23
N ILE A 54 -6.56 -11.19 -1.57
CA ILE A 54 -6.43 -11.07 -0.12
C ILE A 54 -5.52 -9.89 0.20
N THR A 55 -5.60 -9.40 1.44
CA THR A 55 -4.71 -8.34 1.89
C THR A 55 -3.29 -8.86 2.10
N LEU A 56 -2.30 -7.95 2.03
CA LEU A 56 -0.89 -8.31 2.18
C LEU A 56 -0.53 -8.63 3.63
N ASP A 57 -1.22 -8.01 4.58
CA ASP A 57 -0.91 -8.15 5.99
C ASP A 57 -1.69 -9.29 6.63
N LEU A 58 -1.01 -10.11 7.42
CA LEU A 58 -1.64 -11.14 8.24
C LEU A 58 -2.26 -10.53 9.48
N ASN A 59 -1.55 -9.60 10.09
CA ASN A 59 -2.00 -8.78 11.22
C ASN A 59 -1.87 -7.31 10.81
N ASP A 60 -2.51 -6.43 11.58
CA ASP A 60 -2.48 -5.00 11.27
C ASP A 60 -1.05 -4.51 11.01
N ASP A 61 -0.86 -3.91 9.84
CA ASP A 61 0.39 -3.28 9.40
C ASP A 61 1.60 -4.23 9.24
N GLU A 62 1.39 -5.55 9.27
CA GLU A 62 2.46 -6.53 9.07
C GLU A 62 2.54 -6.95 7.61
N PHE A 63 3.14 -6.10 6.77
CA PHE A 63 3.28 -6.35 5.34
C PHE A 63 4.71 -6.14 4.82
N PHE A 64 5.69 -6.13 5.73
CA PHE A 64 7.10 -6.04 5.35
C PHE A 64 7.76 -7.41 5.42
N SER A 65 8.81 -7.59 4.59
CA SER A 65 9.71 -8.71 4.74
C SER A 65 10.48 -8.60 6.07
N HIS A 66 11.13 -9.69 6.46
CA HIS A 66 11.84 -9.76 7.74
C HIS A 66 12.85 -8.60 7.92
N ASP A 67 13.56 -8.24 6.85
CA ASP A 67 14.56 -7.17 6.88
C ASP A 67 13.96 -5.78 6.57
N LYS A 68 12.66 -5.70 6.33
CA LYS A 68 11.93 -4.48 5.98
C LYS A 68 12.37 -3.83 4.66
N ALA A 69 13.15 -4.53 3.86
CA ALA A 69 13.60 -4.02 2.57
C ALA A 69 12.53 -4.15 1.48
N PHE A 70 11.55 -5.00 1.70
CA PHE A 70 10.51 -5.32 0.71
C PHE A 70 9.14 -5.40 1.37
N ILE A 71 8.10 -5.26 0.54
CA ILE A 71 6.74 -5.61 0.93
C ILE A 71 6.56 -7.10 0.70
N GLN A 72 6.02 -7.81 1.66
CA GLN A 72 5.79 -9.25 1.55
C GLN A 72 4.35 -9.59 1.88
N CYS A 73 3.72 -10.40 0.99
CA CYS A 73 2.42 -10.98 1.29
C CYS A 73 2.61 -12.03 2.38
N GLN A 74 2.04 -11.81 3.56
CA GLN A 74 2.28 -12.65 4.72
C GLN A 74 1.67 -14.04 4.58
N MET A 75 0.70 -14.22 3.69
CA MET A 75 0.05 -15.51 3.49
C MET A 75 0.84 -16.44 2.58
N HIS A 76 1.40 -15.94 1.48
CA HIS A 76 2.02 -16.78 0.45
C HIS A 76 3.45 -16.38 0.11
N GLY A 77 4.00 -15.37 0.77
CA GLY A 77 5.40 -15.01 0.64
C GLY A 77 5.76 -14.26 -0.64
N ALA A 78 4.79 -13.79 -1.43
CA ALA A 78 5.10 -12.95 -2.58
C ALA A 78 5.84 -11.70 -2.12
N ILE A 79 6.95 -11.35 -2.79
CA ILE A 79 7.81 -10.24 -2.39
C ILE A 79 7.76 -9.16 -3.46
N TYR A 80 7.50 -7.92 -3.03
CA TYR A 80 7.37 -6.76 -3.90
C TYR A 80 8.40 -5.70 -3.55
N GLU A 81 8.98 -5.09 -4.58
CA GLU A 81 9.86 -3.93 -4.38
C GLU A 81 9.06 -2.74 -3.86
N ILE A 82 9.62 -2.01 -2.89
CA ILE A 82 8.92 -0.86 -2.31
C ILE A 82 8.72 0.27 -3.34
N PRO A 83 9.75 0.72 -4.07
CA PRO A 83 9.58 1.87 -4.96
C PRO A 83 8.68 1.61 -6.18
N THR A 84 8.62 0.39 -6.65
CA THR A 84 7.91 0.07 -7.89
C THR A 84 6.65 -0.75 -7.70
N GLY A 85 6.55 -1.46 -6.56
CA GLY A 85 5.46 -2.40 -6.32
C GLY A 85 5.57 -3.67 -7.15
N LYS A 86 6.68 -3.89 -7.84
CA LYS A 86 6.85 -5.06 -8.70
C LYS A 86 7.14 -6.30 -7.88
N CYS A 87 6.43 -7.39 -8.17
CA CYS A 87 6.67 -8.68 -7.54
C CYS A 87 7.94 -9.29 -8.11
N ILE A 88 8.95 -9.50 -7.25
CA ILE A 88 10.25 -10.02 -7.66
C ILE A 88 10.47 -11.47 -7.24
N ALA A 89 9.59 -12.02 -6.42
CA ALA A 89 9.69 -13.42 -5.99
C ALA A 89 8.32 -13.91 -5.55
N GLY A 90 8.11 -15.20 -5.62
CA GLY A 90 6.88 -15.84 -5.19
C GLY A 90 5.90 -16.10 -6.32
N PRO A 91 4.64 -16.46 -5.96
CA PRO A 91 3.68 -16.97 -6.96
C PRO A 91 3.29 -15.98 -8.04
N CYS A 92 3.42 -14.68 -7.81
CA CYS A 92 2.98 -13.67 -8.78
C CYS A 92 4.15 -12.86 -9.36
N GLU A 93 5.32 -13.48 -9.48
CA GLU A 93 6.50 -12.81 -10.04
C GLU A 93 6.18 -12.15 -11.37
N GLY A 94 6.58 -10.89 -11.51
CA GLY A 94 6.31 -10.09 -12.70
C GLY A 94 5.07 -9.21 -12.60
N ALA A 95 4.13 -9.49 -11.67
CA ALA A 95 2.98 -8.63 -11.43
C ALA A 95 3.39 -7.40 -10.63
N LYS A 96 2.52 -6.40 -10.57
CA LYS A 96 2.75 -5.18 -9.80
C LYS A 96 1.57 -4.91 -8.89
N LEU A 97 1.85 -4.39 -7.69
CA LEU A 97 0.80 -3.82 -6.85
C LEU A 97 0.23 -2.58 -7.53
N ASN A 98 -1.04 -2.29 -7.28
CA ASN A 98 -1.67 -1.11 -7.83
C ASN A 98 -1.22 0.12 -7.06
N ALA A 99 -0.43 0.98 -7.72
CA ALA A 99 0.12 2.18 -7.10
C ALA A 99 -0.94 3.26 -6.95
N LEU A 100 -0.87 4.01 -5.86
CA LEU A 100 -1.73 5.15 -5.58
C LEU A 100 -0.90 6.42 -5.56
N LYS A 101 -1.50 7.52 -6.00
CA LYS A 101 -0.82 8.80 -5.99
C LYS A 101 -0.81 9.38 -4.58
N ILE A 102 0.32 9.96 -4.20
CA ILE A 102 0.49 10.64 -2.91
C ILE A 102 0.84 12.10 -3.15
N ILE A 103 0.23 12.98 -2.35
CA ILE A 103 0.66 14.36 -2.19
C ILE A 103 1.30 14.46 -0.82
N GLU A 104 2.58 14.79 -0.80
CA GLU A 104 3.30 14.93 0.47
C GLU A 104 3.22 16.37 0.97
N GLU A 105 2.79 16.54 2.21
CA GLU A 105 2.82 17.80 2.93
C GLU A 105 3.81 17.71 4.08
N GLU A 106 4.05 18.81 4.80
CA GLU A 106 5.07 18.86 5.84
C GLU A 106 4.86 17.80 6.93
N ASP A 107 3.62 17.65 7.39
CA ASP A 107 3.29 16.76 8.52
C ASP A 107 2.33 15.63 8.17
N GLN A 108 1.86 15.55 6.93
CA GLN A 108 0.91 14.52 6.53
C GLN A 108 1.06 14.13 5.07
N LEU A 109 0.45 13.00 4.74
CA LEU A 109 0.34 12.52 3.37
C LEU A 109 -1.12 12.51 2.97
N ILE A 110 -1.39 12.86 1.71
CA ILE A 110 -2.73 12.75 1.14
C ILE A 110 -2.65 11.68 0.06
N VAL A 111 -3.33 10.55 0.29
CA VAL A 111 -3.39 9.48 -0.68
C VAL A 111 -4.64 9.66 -1.52
N LEU A 112 -4.48 9.63 -2.83
CA LEU A 112 -5.59 9.78 -3.78
C LEU A 112 -6.03 8.41 -4.25
N VAL A 113 -7.21 7.98 -3.83
CA VAL A 113 -7.77 6.69 -4.21
C VAL A 113 -8.79 6.92 -5.32
N PRO A 114 -8.51 6.45 -6.56
CA PRO A 114 -9.45 6.68 -7.67
C PRO A 114 -10.71 5.83 -7.49
N ASP A 115 -11.85 6.39 -7.86
CA ASP A 115 -13.13 5.68 -7.76
C ASP A 115 -13.11 4.35 -8.51
N LYS A 116 -12.40 4.29 -9.62
CA LYS A 116 -12.30 3.07 -10.42
C LYS A 116 -11.54 1.93 -9.73
N ALA A 117 -10.83 2.23 -8.65
CA ALA A 117 -10.08 1.20 -7.92
C ALA A 117 -10.98 0.15 -7.26
N VAL A 118 -12.26 0.47 -7.06
CA VAL A 118 -13.25 -0.44 -6.47
C VAL A 118 -14.32 -0.90 -7.46
N ALA A 119 -14.17 -0.53 -8.71
CA ALA A 119 -15.13 -0.89 -9.75
C ALA A 119 -15.09 -2.39 -10.09
#